data_39a4faa34af9aa6cac28ec701e4a51b5
#
_entry.id   39a4faa34af9aa6cac28ec701e4a51b5
#
_cell.length_a   1.000
_cell.length_b   1.000
_cell.length_c   1.000
_cell.angle_alpha   90.00
_cell.angle_beta   90.00
_cell.angle_gamma   90.00
#
_symmetry.space_group_name_H-M   'P 1'
#
loop_
_entity.id
_entity.type
_entity.pdbx_description
1 polymer ?
#
loop_
_entity_poly.entity_id
_entity_poly.type
_entity_poly.pdbx_seq_one_letter_code
_entity_poly.pdbx_strand_id
1 'polypeptide(L)'
;MLQVRSRAVSAVLLMAAVGLSAGCSVSSGPAAVPSSTTVATSTSAGAAPTTRVPAGAVVITGAVRQPMTLSLDGLRAYPPRTQAVSFGAAKGQETHTYQGAALTDVMAKVDVVMAPSVKNPQLRLAVLASGADGYEAVVSWGEFSPDFGAIPVLLAYTQDGQPLSAPRLVVPGDKKGGRYVSGLTGLKVVDLSTH
;
A
#
# COMPACT_ATOMS: atom_id res chain seq x y z
N MET A 1 25.68 -27.66 37.28
CA MET A 1 24.85 -28.89 37.30
C MET A 1 23.41 -28.45 37.47
N LEU A 2 22.63 -28.46 36.44
CA LEU A 2 21.24 -28.92 36.46
C LEU A 2 20.72 -29.03 35.03
N GLN A 3 20.05 -30.15 34.80
CA GLN A 3 19.78 -30.83 33.56
C GLN A 3 18.63 -30.23 32.70
N VAL A 4 18.87 -30.30 31.41
CA VAL A 4 17.97 -30.46 30.26
C VAL A 4 16.69 -31.27 30.61
N ARG A 5 15.53 -30.78 30.10
CA ARG A 5 14.41 -31.65 29.70
C ARG A 5 13.75 -31.13 28.42
N SER A 6 14.11 -31.80 27.36
CA SER A 6 13.42 -31.92 26.08
C SER A 6 12.02 -32.55 26.30
N ARG A 7 10.98 -31.99 25.66
CA ARG A 7 9.72 -32.70 25.40
C ARG A 7 9.31 -32.50 23.95
N ALA A 8 9.56 -33.53 23.17
CA ALA A 8 8.91 -33.80 21.91
C ALA A 8 7.56 -34.50 22.19
N VAL A 9 6.49 -34.09 21.53
CA VAL A 9 5.25 -34.88 21.32
C VAL A 9 4.69 -34.42 20.00
N SER A 10 4.82 -35.18 18.99
CA SER A 10 3.97 -36.22 18.38
C SER A 10 2.92 -35.67 17.43
N ALA A 11 3.13 -36.06 16.18
CA ALA A 11 2.23 -35.95 15.04
C ALA A 11 0.92 -36.73 15.29
N VAL A 12 -0.18 -36.17 14.77
CA VAL A 12 -1.38 -36.96 14.45
C VAL A 12 -1.77 -36.69 13.01
N LEU A 13 -1.64 -37.75 12.25
CA LEU A 13 -2.08 -37.96 10.89
C LEU A 13 -3.54 -38.45 10.96
N LEU A 14 -4.49 -37.88 10.24
CA LEU A 14 -5.74 -38.58 9.92
C LEU A 14 -6.18 -38.35 8.49
N MET A 15 -6.47 -39.46 7.84
CA MET A 15 -6.81 -39.73 6.45
C MET A 15 -8.27 -39.41 6.08
N ALA A 16 -8.42 -39.05 4.81
CA ALA A 16 -9.36 -39.57 3.79
C ALA A 16 -10.87 -39.46 3.99
N ALA A 17 -11.53 -38.92 2.97
CA ALA A 17 -12.66 -39.61 2.33
C ALA A 17 -12.91 -39.05 0.93
N VAL A 18 -12.93 -39.99 -0.02
CA VAL A 18 -13.27 -39.88 -1.44
C VAL A 18 -14.80 -39.88 -1.57
N GLY A 19 -15.34 -39.03 -2.44
CA GLY A 19 -16.75 -39.07 -2.83
C GLY A 19 -16.89 -38.79 -4.31
N LEU A 20 -16.96 -39.83 -5.13
CA LEU A 20 -17.34 -39.85 -6.54
C LEU A 20 -18.87 -39.83 -6.62
N SER A 21 -19.45 -38.98 -7.46
CA SER A 21 -20.78 -39.26 -8.05
C SER A 21 -20.88 -38.69 -9.45
N ALA A 22 -20.94 -39.59 -10.39
CA ALA A 22 -21.26 -39.39 -11.78
C ALA A 22 -22.81 -39.32 -11.96
N GLY A 23 -23.27 -38.50 -12.88
CA GLY A 23 -24.66 -38.45 -13.30
C GLY A 23 -24.79 -37.88 -14.71
N CYS A 24 -24.84 -38.75 -15.70
CA CYS A 24 -25.22 -38.45 -17.06
C CYS A 24 -26.73 -38.24 -17.17
N SER A 25 -27.19 -37.33 -18.01
CA SER A 25 -28.40 -37.55 -18.82
C SER A 25 -28.45 -36.63 -20.04
N VAL A 26 -28.57 -37.24 -21.17
CA VAL A 26 -28.74 -36.74 -22.53
C VAL A 26 -30.22 -36.43 -22.77
N SER A 27 -30.53 -35.35 -23.47
CA SER A 27 -31.70 -35.39 -24.38
C SER A 27 -31.59 -34.35 -25.49
N SER A 28 -31.73 -34.82 -26.67
CA SER A 28 -31.71 -34.14 -27.98
C SER A 28 -33.08 -33.55 -28.33
N GLY A 29 -33.09 -32.50 -29.15
CA GLY A 29 -34.26 -32.11 -29.95
C GLY A 29 -34.13 -30.73 -30.59
N PRO A 30 -34.25 -30.60 -31.91
CA PRO A 30 -34.07 -29.34 -32.63
C PRO A 30 -35.41 -28.65 -32.93
N ALA A 31 -35.45 -27.32 -32.87
CA ALA A 31 -36.48 -26.54 -33.54
C ALA A 31 -36.00 -25.13 -33.92
N ALA A 32 -36.32 -24.79 -35.11
CA ALA A 32 -35.98 -23.69 -35.99
C ALA A 32 -36.14 -22.25 -35.49
N VAL A 33 -35.36 -21.40 -36.16
CA VAL A 33 -35.25 -19.94 -36.20
C VAL A 33 -36.57 -19.16 -36.35
N PRO A 34 -36.65 -17.87 -35.94
CA PRO A 34 -36.26 -16.83 -36.89
C PRO A 34 -35.39 -15.70 -36.36
N SER A 35 -34.60 -15.20 -37.29
CA SER A 35 -33.73 -14.04 -37.15
C SER A 35 -34.49 -12.77 -36.79
N SER A 36 -34.09 -12.12 -35.69
CA SER A 36 -34.39 -10.71 -35.43
C SER A 36 -33.09 -9.99 -35.24
N THR A 37 -32.66 -9.26 -36.23
CA THR A 37 -31.51 -8.36 -36.24
C THR A 37 -31.84 -7.18 -35.30
N THR A 38 -31.39 -7.24 -34.06
CA THR A 38 -31.38 -6.08 -33.21
C THR A 38 -29.97 -5.45 -33.30
N VAL A 39 -29.90 -4.33 -34.00
CA VAL A 39 -28.72 -3.49 -34.04
C VAL A 39 -28.51 -2.95 -32.59
N ALA A 40 -27.65 -3.59 -31.86
CA ALA A 40 -27.15 -3.03 -30.59
C ALA A 40 -26.14 -1.93 -30.91
N THR A 41 -26.59 -0.69 -30.79
CA THR A 41 -25.71 0.47 -30.76
C THR A 41 -24.84 0.34 -29.51
N SER A 42 -23.64 -0.17 -29.69
CA SER A 42 -22.62 -0.20 -28.62
C SER A 42 -22.15 1.24 -28.38
N THR A 43 -22.77 1.92 -27.43
CA THR A 43 -22.20 3.13 -26.86
C THR A 43 -20.94 2.68 -26.10
N SER A 44 -19.81 2.80 -26.77
CA SER A 44 -18.50 2.68 -26.14
C SER A 44 -18.37 3.81 -25.14
N ALA A 45 -18.74 3.54 -23.88
CA ALA A 45 -18.33 4.37 -22.77
C ALA A 45 -16.81 4.33 -22.76
N GLY A 46 -16.19 5.46 -23.10
CA GLY A 46 -14.74 5.62 -23.10
C GLY A 46 -14.21 5.28 -21.72
N ALA A 47 -13.65 4.08 -21.59
CA ALA A 47 -12.84 3.73 -20.44
C ALA A 47 -11.67 4.72 -20.40
N ALA A 48 -11.63 5.58 -19.40
CA ALA A 48 -10.46 6.38 -19.11
C ALA A 48 -9.23 5.46 -19.13
N PRO A 49 -8.10 5.87 -19.69
CA PRO A 49 -6.91 5.04 -19.72
C PRO A 49 -6.52 4.73 -18.28
N THR A 50 -6.77 3.52 -17.83
CA THR A 50 -6.29 3.01 -16.56
C THR A 50 -4.78 2.84 -16.74
N THR A 51 -4.02 3.90 -16.45
CA THR A 51 -2.56 3.82 -16.44
C THR A 51 -2.18 2.77 -15.40
N ARG A 52 -1.84 1.59 -15.89
CA ARG A 52 -1.42 0.48 -15.02
C ARG A 52 -0.19 0.90 -14.27
N VAL A 53 -0.32 1.11 -12.96
CA VAL A 53 0.81 1.41 -12.09
C VAL A 53 1.78 0.23 -12.15
N PRO A 54 3.07 0.45 -12.45
CA PRO A 54 4.06 -0.62 -12.44
C PRO A 54 4.11 -1.30 -11.06
N ALA A 55 4.33 -2.61 -11.04
CA ALA A 55 4.49 -3.33 -9.78
C ALA A 55 5.64 -2.71 -8.97
N GLY A 56 5.41 -2.47 -7.68
CA GLY A 56 6.39 -1.83 -6.80
C GLY A 56 6.56 -0.32 -6.98
N ALA A 57 5.69 0.34 -7.76
CA ALA A 57 5.66 1.79 -7.85
C ALA A 57 4.60 2.41 -6.93
N VAL A 58 4.86 3.65 -6.50
CA VAL A 58 3.94 4.48 -5.71
C VAL A 58 3.46 5.64 -6.57
N VAL A 59 2.15 5.85 -6.62
CA VAL A 59 1.55 7.01 -7.30
C VAL A 59 1.23 8.09 -6.28
N ILE A 60 1.70 9.31 -6.52
CA ILE A 60 1.41 10.48 -5.69
C ILE A 60 0.35 11.32 -6.40
N THR A 61 -0.77 11.56 -5.73
CA THR A 61 -1.96 12.24 -6.27
C THR A 61 -2.58 13.20 -5.25
N GLY A 62 -3.76 13.72 -5.54
CA GLY A 62 -4.55 14.56 -4.66
C GLY A 62 -4.26 16.04 -4.84
N ALA A 63 -4.06 16.79 -3.75
CA ALA A 63 -3.79 18.23 -3.77
C ALA A 63 -2.37 18.53 -4.29
N VAL A 64 -2.08 18.09 -5.51
CA VAL A 64 -0.82 18.30 -6.25
C VAL A 64 -1.13 18.81 -7.64
N ARG A 65 -0.27 19.69 -8.21
CA ARG A 65 -0.48 20.20 -9.56
C ARG A 65 -0.29 19.13 -10.63
N GLN A 66 0.66 18.23 -10.39
CA GLN A 66 0.94 17.11 -11.29
C GLN A 66 1.12 15.81 -10.50
N PRO A 67 0.37 14.78 -10.82
CA PRO A 67 0.60 13.46 -10.26
C PRO A 67 2.00 12.95 -10.61
N MET A 68 2.65 12.25 -9.69
CA MET A 68 3.98 11.68 -9.87
C MET A 68 3.96 10.19 -9.57
N THR A 69 4.67 9.41 -10.36
CA THR A 69 4.87 7.98 -10.11
C THR A 69 6.34 7.73 -9.79
N LEU A 70 6.61 7.08 -8.67
CA LEU A 70 7.94 6.70 -8.22
C LEU A 70 8.07 5.18 -8.20
N SER A 71 9.02 4.65 -8.95
CA SER A 71 9.47 3.26 -8.83
C SER A 71 10.38 3.08 -7.60
N LEU A 72 10.69 1.83 -7.25
CA LEU A 72 11.70 1.54 -6.22
C LEU A 72 13.06 2.17 -6.56
N ASP A 73 13.45 2.18 -7.84
CA ASP A 73 14.69 2.80 -8.27
C ASP A 73 14.61 4.34 -8.19
N GLY A 74 13.45 4.91 -8.50
CA GLY A 74 13.18 6.32 -8.29
C GLY A 74 13.32 6.71 -6.81
N LEU A 75 12.85 5.87 -5.88
CA LEU A 75 13.05 6.10 -4.44
C LEU A 75 14.51 6.00 -4.02
N ARG A 76 15.29 5.08 -4.61
CA ARG A 76 16.73 4.94 -4.34
C ARG A 76 17.58 6.13 -4.84
N ALA A 77 17.04 6.95 -5.74
CA ALA A 77 17.71 8.16 -6.20
C ALA A 77 17.68 9.31 -5.17
N TYR A 78 16.83 9.21 -4.14
CA TYR A 78 16.83 10.16 -3.01
C TYR A 78 17.95 9.82 -1.99
N PRO A 79 18.40 10.81 -1.18
CA PRO A 79 19.34 10.54 -0.11
C PRO A 79 18.83 9.42 0.81
N PRO A 80 19.60 8.34 0.99
CA PRO A 80 19.16 7.22 1.81
C PRO A 80 19.09 7.61 3.29
N ARG A 81 18.00 7.23 3.95
CA ARG A 81 17.82 7.33 5.38
C ARG A 81 17.64 5.95 5.98
N THR A 82 18.25 5.72 7.14
CA THR A 82 18.12 4.45 7.87
C THR A 82 17.46 4.72 9.21
N GLN A 83 16.46 3.92 9.56
CA GLN A 83 15.72 3.99 10.81
C GLN A 83 15.61 2.60 11.44
N ALA A 84 16.07 2.48 12.69
CA ALA A 84 15.75 1.35 13.54
C ALA A 84 14.44 1.68 14.28
N VAL A 85 13.47 0.80 14.22
CA VAL A 85 12.16 0.97 14.84
C VAL A 85 11.78 -0.26 15.64
N SER A 86 10.98 -0.05 16.70
CA SER A 86 10.43 -1.12 17.51
C SER A 86 8.97 -0.80 17.80
N PHE A 87 8.06 -1.72 17.46
CA PHE A 87 6.62 -1.52 17.60
C PHE A 87 5.91 -2.83 17.95
N GLY A 88 4.74 -2.71 18.58
CA GLY A 88 3.89 -3.86 18.86
C GLY A 88 3.11 -4.30 17.62
N ALA A 89 3.17 -5.59 17.31
CA ALA A 89 2.40 -6.26 16.27
C ALA A 89 1.52 -7.37 16.88
N ALA A 90 0.71 -8.03 16.07
CA ALA A 90 -0.18 -9.09 16.54
C ALA A 90 0.56 -10.28 17.19
N LYS A 91 1.81 -10.53 16.79
CA LYS A 91 2.65 -11.60 17.29
C LYS A 91 3.59 -11.19 18.44
N GLY A 92 3.50 -9.93 18.89
CA GLY A 92 4.36 -9.36 19.94
C GLY A 92 5.15 -8.16 19.49
N GLN A 93 6.24 -7.84 20.20
CA GLN A 93 7.13 -6.74 19.86
C GLN A 93 8.01 -7.14 18.67
N GLU A 94 8.02 -6.30 17.64
CA GLU A 94 8.88 -6.42 16.48
C GLU A 94 9.91 -5.29 16.46
N THR A 95 11.12 -5.60 16.01
CA THR A 95 12.20 -4.63 15.83
C THR A 95 12.81 -4.83 14.44
N HIS A 96 12.87 -3.76 13.67
CA HIS A 96 13.36 -3.78 12.29
C HIS A 96 14.24 -2.58 12.01
N THR A 97 15.16 -2.74 11.03
CA THR A 97 15.92 -1.64 10.44
C THR A 97 15.44 -1.42 9.02
N TYR A 98 14.91 -0.24 8.75
CA TYR A 98 14.45 0.16 7.41
C TYR A 98 15.43 1.15 6.78
N GLN A 99 15.65 1.02 5.47
CA GLN A 99 16.30 2.04 4.66
C GLN A 99 15.35 2.51 3.57
N GLY A 100 15.30 3.82 3.32
CA GLY A 100 14.37 4.41 2.38
C GLY A 100 14.65 5.87 2.07
N ALA A 101 13.77 6.49 1.29
CA ALA A 101 13.71 7.93 1.08
C ALA A 101 12.87 8.57 2.19
N ALA A 102 13.29 9.74 2.69
CA ALA A 102 12.44 10.49 3.61
C ALA A 102 11.19 11.01 2.88
N LEU A 103 10.03 10.89 3.53
CA LEU A 103 8.77 11.40 2.97
C LEU A 103 8.86 12.91 2.69
N THR A 104 9.56 13.67 3.54
CA THR A 104 9.85 15.10 3.33
C THR A 104 10.58 15.36 2.04
N ASP A 105 11.63 14.58 1.72
CA ASP A 105 12.45 14.77 0.54
C ASP A 105 11.65 14.45 -0.73
N VAL A 106 10.76 13.46 -0.66
CA VAL A 106 9.84 13.13 -1.76
C VAL A 106 8.79 14.22 -1.94
N MET A 107 8.15 14.68 -0.87
CA MET A 107 7.12 15.72 -0.93
C MET A 107 7.68 17.09 -1.35
N ALA A 108 8.95 17.36 -1.10
CA ALA A 108 9.61 18.58 -1.59
C ALA A 108 9.77 18.63 -3.12
N LYS A 109 9.66 17.47 -3.80
CA LYS A 109 9.68 17.39 -5.28
C LYS A 109 8.28 17.40 -5.90
N VAL A 110 7.25 17.30 -5.07
CA VAL A 110 5.86 17.34 -5.51
C VAL A 110 5.35 18.77 -5.35
N ASP A 111 4.78 19.32 -6.42
CA ASP A 111 4.18 20.65 -6.39
C ASP A 111 2.79 20.60 -5.71
N VAL A 112 2.82 20.70 -4.38
CA VAL A 112 1.61 20.59 -3.55
C VAL A 112 0.82 21.89 -3.62
N VAL A 113 -0.48 21.79 -3.85
CA VAL A 113 -1.41 22.92 -3.88
C VAL A 113 -1.70 23.36 -2.45
N MET A 114 -1.36 24.61 -2.14
CA MET A 114 -1.62 25.23 -0.83
C MET A 114 -2.35 26.57 -1.02
N ALA A 115 -3.21 26.91 -0.06
CA ALA A 115 -3.90 28.21 -0.05
C ALA A 115 -2.94 29.31 0.43
N PRO A 116 -2.52 30.26 -0.43
CA PRO A 116 -1.45 31.21 -0.10
C PRO A 116 -1.85 32.25 0.96
N SER A 117 -3.17 32.45 1.16
CA SER A 117 -3.71 33.43 2.12
C SER A 117 -3.84 32.89 3.55
N VAL A 118 -3.57 31.59 3.77
CA VAL A 118 -3.73 30.95 5.08
C VAL A 118 -2.38 30.85 5.77
N LYS A 119 -2.33 31.20 7.06
CA LYS A 119 -1.13 31.01 7.87
C LYS A 119 -0.86 29.52 8.05
N ASN A 120 0.37 29.08 7.76
CA ASN A 120 0.81 27.68 7.82
C ASN A 120 -0.16 26.72 7.07
N PRO A 121 -0.40 26.95 5.76
CA PRO A 121 -1.41 26.19 5.02
C PRO A 121 -1.11 24.67 4.98
N GLN A 122 0.15 24.27 5.11
CA GLN A 122 0.60 22.89 5.15
C GLN A 122 0.04 22.11 6.37
N LEU A 123 -0.32 22.76 7.46
CA LEU A 123 -0.90 22.08 8.64
C LEU A 123 -2.33 21.56 8.41
N ARG A 124 -2.96 21.96 7.29
CA ARG A 124 -4.27 21.45 6.86
C ARG A 124 -4.14 20.24 5.94
N LEU A 125 -2.92 19.89 5.56
CA LEU A 125 -2.67 18.77 4.67
C LEU A 125 -2.41 17.49 5.45
N ALA A 126 -2.83 16.40 4.84
CA ALA A 126 -2.48 15.04 5.25
C ALA A 126 -2.09 14.20 4.04
N VAL A 127 -1.34 13.15 4.28
CA VAL A 127 -0.98 12.14 3.27
C VAL A 127 -1.72 10.86 3.63
N LEU A 128 -2.66 10.45 2.77
CA LEU A 128 -3.29 9.13 2.82
C LEU A 128 -2.40 8.16 2.05
N ALA A 129 -1.87 7.18 2.75
CA ALA A 129 -1.05 6.11 2.20
C ALA A 129 -1.90 4.87 2.00
N SER A 130 -1.88 4.28 0.79
CA SER A 130 -2.68 3.09 0.43
C SER A 130 -1.77 1.94 0.01
N GLY A 131 -2.01 0.76 0.57
CA GLY A 131 -1.36 -0.50 0.22
C GLY A 131 -2.09 -1.24 -0.91
N ALA A 132 -1.41 -2.20 -1.52
CA ALA A 132 -1.97 -3.05 -2.58
C ALA A 132 -3.12 -3.95 -2.10
N ASP A 133 -3.20 -4.20 -0.81
CA ASP A 133 -4.26 -4.95 -0.12
C ASP A 133 -5.47 -4.09 0.25
N GLY A 134 -5.46 -2.80 -0.08
CA GLY A 134 -6.49 -1.84 0.27
C GLY A 134 -6.36 -1.27 1.68
N TYR A 135 -5.30 -1.63 2.43
CA TYR A 135 -5.04 -1.02 3.73
C TYR A 135 -4.64 0.45 3.57
N GLU A 136 -5.15 1.29 4.45
CA GLU A 136 -4.90 2.73 4.40
C GLU A 136 -4.48 3.27 5.77
N ALA A 137 -3.57 4.25 5.75
CA ALA A 137 -3.18 5.01 6.93
C ALA A 137 -2.94 6.47 6.60
N VAL A 138 -3.15 7.35 7.55
CA VAL A 138 -2.97 8.80 7.39
C VAL A 138 -1.79 9.28 8.20
N VAL A 139 -0.98 10.15 7.59
CA VAL A 139 0.08 10.91 8.26
C VAL A 139 -0.20 12.39 8.03
N SER A 140 -0.32 13.17 9.09
CA SER A 140 -0.48 14.62 9.01
C SER A 140 0.80 15.27 8.48
N TRP A 141 0.66 16.29 7.64
CA TRP A 141 1.82 17.03 7.15
C TRP A 141 2.67 17.62 8.28
N GLY A 142 2.03 18.09 9.34
CA GLY A 142 2.70 18.64 10.51
C GLY A 142 3.55 17.63 11.28
N GLU A 143 3.29 16.30 11.15
CA GLU A 143 4.10 15.29 11.82
C GLU A 143 5.49 15.16 11.19
N PHE A 144 5.57 15.13 9.86
CA PHE A 144 6.85 14.89 9.17
C PHE A 144 7.54 16.16 8.66
N SER A 145 6.85 17.30 8.64
CA SER A 145 7.45 18.58 8.23
C SER A 145 8.57 18.99 9.20
N PRO A 146 9.75 19.39 8.68
CA PRO A 146 10.88 19.82 9.50
C PRO A 146 10.59 21.07 10.33
N ASP A 147 9.60 21.88 9.89
CA ASP A 147 9.20 23.10 10.61
C ASP A 147 8.32 22.80 11.84
N PHE A 148 7.84 21.56 12.01
CA PHE A 148 6.93 21.15 13.08
C PHE A 148 7.38 19.88 13.76
N GLY A 149 6.74 18.74 13.50
CA GLY A 149 7.01 17.49 14.21
C GLY A 149 8.34 16.82 13.85
N ALA A 150 8.82 17.03 12.63
CA ALA A 150 10.07 16.49 12.11
C ALA A 150 10.24 14.95 12.29
N ILE A 151 9.11 14.21 12.37
CA ILE A 151 9.16 12.73 12.45
C ILE A 151 9.79 12.21 11.16
N PRO A 152 10.85 11.38 11.22
CA PRO A 152 11.56 10.90 10.04
C PRO A 152 10.80 9.77 9.33
N VAL A 153 9.61 10.08 8.81
CA VAL A 153 8.78 9.14 8.06
C VAL A 153 9.50 8.71 6.79
N LEU A 154 9.54 7.40 6.52
CA LEU A 154 10.22 6.82 5.37
C LEU A 154 9.28 6.16 4.37
N LEU A 155 9.65 6.23 3.11
CA LEU A 155 9.25 5.32 2.05
C LEU A 155 10.38 4.28 1.89
N ALA A 156 10.29 3.20 2.67
CA ALA A 156 11.34 2.21 2.76
C ALA A 156 11.37 1.29 1.53
N TYR A 157 12.57 0.97 1.07
CA TYR A 157 12.84 0.02 -0.01
C TYR A 157 13.71 -1.17 0.43
N THR A 158 14.22 -1.16 1.70
CA THR A 158 14.81 -2.34 2.35
C THR A 158 14.27 -2.49 3.78
N GLN A 159 14.26 -3.74 4.26
CA GLN A 159 13.99 -4.09 5.64
C GLN A 159 15.04 -5.11 6.07
N ASP A 160 15.72 -4.86 7.19
CA ASP A 160 16.75 -5.74 7.77
C ASP A 160 17.84 -6.12 6.75
N GLY A 161 18.22 -5.15 5.90
CA GLY A 161 19.20 -5.33 4.83
C GLY A 161 18.69 -6.05 3.58
N GLN A 162 17.44 -6.52 3.58
CA GLN A 162 16.84 -7.20 2.42
C GLN A 162 15.99 -6.23 1.59
N PRO A 163 16.08 -6.28 0.25
CA PRO A 163 15.27 -5.43 -0.61
C PRO A 163 13.79 -5.83 -0.51
N LEU A 164 12.92 -4.83 -0.48
CA LEU A 164 11.47 -5.01 -0.56
C LEU A 164 11.03 -5.12 -2.03
N SER A 165 10.02 -5.92 -2.30
CA SER A 165 9.37 -6.05 -3.62
C SER A 165 8.48 -4.86 -3.97
N ALA A 166 8.00 -4.13 -2.96
CA ALA A 166 7.26 -2.88 -3.07
C ALA A 166 7.62 -1.98 -1.90
N PRO A 167 7.50 -0.65 -2.04
CA PRO A 167 7.80 0.27 -0.95
C PRO A 167 6.92 0.03 0.28
N ARG A 168 7.41 0.47 1.43
CA ARG A 168 6.68 0.44 2.69
C ARG A 168 6.69 1.82 3.34
N LEU A 169 5.54 2.30 3.79
CA LEU A 169 5.49 3.45 4.68
C LEU A 169 5.95 3.02 6.06
N VAL A 170 6.88 3.78 6.66
CA VAL A 170 7.38 3.56 8.02
C VAL A 170 7.25 4.87 8.79
N VAL A 171 6.55 4.82 9.93
CA VAL A 171 6.32 5.98 10.80
C VAL A 171 7.03 5.75 12.14
N PRO A 172 8.29 6.18 12.29
CA PRO A 172 9.06 5.97 13.51
C PRO A 172 8.40 6.62 14.72
N GLY A 173 8.51 5.96 15.88
CA GLY A 173 7.93 6.43 17.13
C GLY A 173 6.54 5.89 17.43
N ASP A 174 5.86 5.27 16.47
CA ASP A 174 4.60 4.60 16.74
C ASP A 174 4.80 3.39 17.66
N LYS A 175 3.96 3.29 18.70
CA LYS A 175 3.99 2.15 19.63
C LYS A 175 3.45 0.85 19.00
N LYS A 176 2.66 0.96 17.93
CA LYS A 176 2.08 -0.16 17.17
C LYS A 176 2.28 0.05 15.68
N GLY A 177 2.41 -1.05 14.93
CA GLY A 177 2.68 -1.03 13.50
C GLY A 177 1.51 -0.62 12.59
N GLY A 178 0.45 -0.01 13.14
CA GLY A 178 -0.78 0.30 12.38
C GLY A 178 -0.59 1.33 11.25
N ARG A 179 0.45 2.17 11.29
CA ARG A 179 0.75 3.10 10.18
C ARG A 179 1.90 2.63 9.29
N TYR A 180 2.37 1.39 9.46
CA TYR A 180 3.40 0.79 8.61
C TYR A 180 2.72 0.09 7.42
N VAL A 181 2.40 0.86 6.37
CA VAL A 181 1.69 0.35 5.19
C VAL A 181 2.64 -0.45 4.32
N SER A 182 2.43 -1.76 4.24
CA SER A 182 3.20 -2.67 3.38
C SER A 182 2.66 -2.64 1.94
N GLY A 183 3.53 -2.93 0.96
CA GLY A 183 3.09 -2.97 -0.42
C GLY A 183 2.48 -1.65 -0.88
N LEU A 184 3.12 -0.53 -0.50
CA LEU A 184 2.62 0.82 -0.76
C LEU A 184 2.46 1.05 -2.26
N THR A 185 1.26 1.47 -2.67
CA THR A 185 0.90 1.75 -4.07
C THR A 185 0.49 3.20 -4.30
N GLY A 186 0.04 3.90 -3.26
CA GLY A 186 -0.46 5.26 -3.39
C GLY A 186 -0.12 6.15 -2.20
N LEU A 187 0.11 7.43 -2.51
CA LEU A 187 0.17 8.53 -1.56
C LEU A 187 -0.74 9.64 -2.08
N LYS A 188 -1.85 9.89 -1.42
CA LYS A 188 -2.77 10.95 -1.79
C LYS A 188 -2.62 12.12 -0.81
N VAL A 189 -2.20 13.28 -1.34
CA VAL A 189 -2.21 14.53 -0.55
C VAL A 189 -3.65 15.01 -0.44
N VAL A 190 -4.14 15.21 0.76
CA VAL A 190 -5.51 15.63 1.06
C VAL A 190 -5.46 16.98 1.77
N ASP A 191 -6.18 17.98 1.24
CA ASP A 191 -6.45 19.22 1.96
C ASP A 191 -7.72 19.02 2.81
N LEU A 192 -7.56 19.12 4.11
CA LEU A 192 -8.63 18.94 5.10
C LEU A 192 -9.39 20.22 5.41
N SER A 193 -9.17 21.28 4.63
CA SER A 193 -9.97 22.50 4.79
C SER A 193 -11.44 22.21 4.46
N THR A 194 -12.30 22.62 5.37
CA THR A 194 -13.74 22.70 5.11
C THR A 194 -13.99 23.89 4.17
N HIS A 195 -14.59 23.62 3.05
CA HIS A 195 -15.11 24.64 2.13
C HIS A 195 -16.53 25.03 2.53
#